data_100c67f31f0400f9d1bc571fd9ed69f7
#
_entry.id   100c67f31f0400f9d1bc571fd9ed69f7
#
_cell.length_a   1.000
_cell.length_b   1.000
_cell.length_c   1.000
_cell.angle_alpha   90.00
_cell.angle_beta   90.00
_cell.angle_gamma   90.00
#
_symmetry.space_group_name_H-M   'P 1'
#
loop_
_entity.id
_entity.type
_entity.pdbx_description
1 polymer ?
#
loop_
_entity_poly.entity_id
_entity_poly.type
_entity_poly.pdbx_seq_one_letter_code
_entity_poly.pdbx_strand_id
1 'polypeptide(L)'
;MNYLDIDKALVDLTRAKCAECKARLDAVPKDKAAERKALLIENGMYTLCGNAGLLFNTYGTREGLYRTRQNFFNYILTKYPKHQEVYASLNDDEKLSFMAAWQADLFMRDQLLAGYITELAQAEAAGDAKNTFEFRIKIGAVREMLSIWENWRKENGVYPTLMEEA
;
A
#
# COMPACT_ATOMS: atom_id res chain seq x y z
N MET A 1 17.88 9.23 1.95
CA MET A 1 17.37 7.89 1.53
C MET A 1 16.88 8.01 0.09
N ASN A 2 17.35 7.16 -0.78
CA ASN A 2 16.96 7.20 -2.19
C ASN A 2 15.67 6.38 -2.45
N TYR A 3 15.11 6.51 -3.64
CA TYR A 3 13.85 5.84 -3.99
C TYR A 3 13.94 4.30 -3.97
N LEU A 4 15.13 3.73 -4.25
CA LEU A 4 15.34 2.29 -4.20
C LEU A 4 15.29 1.77 -2.76
N ASP A 5 15.83 2.52 -1.81
CA ASP A 5 15.76 2.18 -0.39
C ASP A 5 14.31 2.22 0.11
N ILE A 6 13.53 3.21 -0.36
CA ILE A 6 12.10 3.34 0.00
C ILE A 6 11.29 2.19 -0.58
N ASP A 7 11.46 1.89 -1.86
CA ASP A 7 10.78 0.75 -2.51
C ASP A 7 11.14 -0.58 -1.83
N LYS A 8 12.44 -0.77 -1.53
CA LYS A 8 12.91 -1.97 -0.82
C LYS A 8 12.31 -2.08 0.57
N ALA A 9 12.23 -0.99 1.32
CA ALA A 9 11.65 -0.99 2.65
C ALA A 9 10.19 -1.46 2.64
N LEU A 10 9.37 -1.00 1.69
CA LEU A 10 7.99 -1.48 1.54
C LEU A 10 7.95 -2.99 1.30
N VAL A 11 8.77 -3.49 0.40
CA VAL A 11 8.85 -4.93 0.11
C VAL A 11 9.26 -5.73 1.34
N ASP A 12 10.25 -5.27 2.09
CA ASP A 12 10.72 -5.93 3.32
C ASP A 12 9.63 -5.94 4.41
N LEU A 13 8.91 -4.83 4.59
CA LEU A 13 7.80 -4.73 5.54
C LEU A 13 6.66 -5.70 5.19
N THR A 14 6.29 -5.77 3.91
CA THR A 14 5.23 -6.69 3.47
C THR A 14 5.65 -8.14 3.57
N ARG A 15 6.91 -8.47 3.29
CA ARG A 15 7.47 -9.82 3.49
C ARG A 15 7.44 -10.25 4.95
N ALA A 16 7.75 -9.34 5.87
CA ALA A 16 7.65 -9.61 7.31
C ALA A 16 6.22 -9.96 7.71
N LYS A 17 5.23 -9.21 7.23
CA LYS A 17 3.81 -9.49 7.47
C LYS A 17 3.35 -10.82 6.85
N CYS A 18 3.82 -11.15 5.66
CA CYS A 18 3.56 -12.45 5.04
C CYS A 18 4.13 -13.61 5.86
N ALA A 19 5.34 -13.45 6.41
CA ALA A 19 5.94 -14.46 7.29
C ALA A 19 5.15 -14.66 8.58
N GLU A 20 4.66 -13.59 9.21
CA GLU A 20 3.75 -13.68 10.36
C GLU A 20 2.47 -14.43 10.01
N CYS A 21 1.81 -14.07 8.90
CA CYS A 21 0.60 -14.74 8.42
C CYS A 21 0.84 -16.23 8.19
N LYS A 22 1.96 -16.60 7.58
CA LYS A 22 2.32 -18.00 7.34
C LYS A 22 2.49 -18.76 8.65
N ALA A 23 3.20 -18.18 9.62
CA ALA A 23 3.38 -18.80 10.93
C ALA A 23 2.04 -19.03 11.65
N ARG A 24 1.13 -18.04 11.59
CA ARG A 24 -0.23 -18.16 12.14
C ARG A 24 -1.03 -19.25 11.41
N LEU A 25 -0.96 -19.30 10.10
CA LEU A 25 -1.64 -20.32 9.28
C LEU A 25 -1.17 -21.74 9.60
N ASP A 26 0.13 -21.92 9.78
CA ASP A 26 0.72 -23.20 10.13
C ASP A 26 0.29 -23.68 11.53
N ALA A 27 -0.03 -22.76 12.44
CA ALA A 27 -0.53 -23.04 13.78
C ALA A 27 -2.05 -23.31 13.85
N VAL A 28 -2.82 -22.97 12.80
CA VAL A 28 -4.27 -23.17 12.78
C VAL A 28 -4.63 -24.60 12.37
N PRO A 29 -5.45 -25.34 13.17
CA PRO A 29 -5.92 -26.66 12.81
C PRO A 29 -6.63 -26.72 11.46
N LYS A 30 -6.49 -27.83 10.75
CA LYS A 30 -7.05 -28.00 9.40
C LYS A 30 -8.58 -27.95 9.35
N ASP A 31 -9.24 -28.29 10.43
CA ASP A 31 -10.72 -28.26 10.58
C ASP A 31 -11.27 -26.84 10.76
N LYS A 32 -10.44 -25.85 11.10
CA LYS A 32 -10.84 -24.44 11.20
C LYS A 32 -10.74 -23.72 9.85
N ALA A 33 -11.59 -24.15 8.91
CA ALA A 33 -11.55 -23.69 7.53
C ALA A 33 -11.73 -22.19 7.35
N ALA A 34 -12.64 -21.57 8.10
CA ALA A 34 -12.89 -20.12 8.01
C ALA A 34 -11.70 -19.29 8.49
N GLU A 35 -11.06 -19.69 9.59
CA GLU A 35 -9.87 -19.03 10.13
C GLU A 35 -8.68 -19.15 9.17
N ARG A 36 -8.49 -20.33 8.59
CA ARG A 36 -7.48 -20.57 7.56
C ARG A 36 -7.70 -19.72 6.31
N LYS A 37 -8.96 -19.64 5.85
CA LYS A 37 -9.33 -18.81 4.71
C LYS A 37 -9.03 -17.32 4.96
N ALA A 38 -9.37 -16.82 6.16
CA ALA A 38 -9.09 -15.46 6.55
C ALA A 38 -7.59 -15.14 6.46
N LEU A 39 -6.73 -16.00 6.97
CA LEU A 39 -5.27 -15.84 6.91
C LEU A 39 -4.70 -15.88 5.49
N LEU A 40 -5.27 -16.71 4.61
CA LEU A 40 -4.87 -16.76 3.21
C LEU A 40 -5.23 -15.46 2.47
N ILE A 41 -6.41 -14.89 2.74
CA ILE A 41 -6.84 -13.61 2.18
C ILE A 41 -5.93 -12.49 2.70
N GLU A 42 -5.67 -12.45 3.99
CA GLU A 42 -4.79 -11.47 4.64
C GLU A 42 -3.38 -11.51 4.03
N ASN A 43 -2.80 -12.70 3.87
CA ASN A 43 -1.50 -12.88 3.23
C ASN A 43 -1.47 -12.38 1.79
N GLY A 44 -2.51 -12.64 1.01
CA GLY A 44 -2.66 -12.15 -0.35
C GLY A 44 -2.69 -10.62 -0.41
N MET A 45 -3.32 -9.97 0.56
CA MET A 45 -3.37 -8.51 0.65
C MET A 45 -2.01 -7.89 0.97
N TYR A 46 -1.26 -8.46 1.90
CA TYR A 46 0.11 -7.98 2.18
C TYR A 46 1.01 -8.11 0.95
N THR A 47 0.92 -9.23 0.23
CA THR A 47 1.65 -9.42 -1.03
C THR A 47 1.27 -8.35 -2.06
N LEU A 48 -0.01 -8.08 -2.22
CA LEU A 48 -0.51 -7.05 -3.14
C LEU A 48 -0.02 -5.65 -2.77
N CYS A 49 -0.01 -5.28 -1.49
CA CYS A 49 0.53 -4.02 -1.02
C CYS A 49 2.03 -3.88 -1.34
N GLY A 50 2.80 -4.96 -1.21
CA GLY A 50 4.23 -4.99 -1.55
C GLY A 50 4.51 -4.76 -3.03
N ASN A 51 3.59 -5.14 -3.90
CA ASN A 51 3.72 -4.94 -5.35
C ASN A 51 3.75 -3.44 -5.73
N ALA A 52 3.23 -2.55 -4.89
CA ALA A 52 3.33 -1.11 -5.10
C ALA A 52 4.80 -0.64 -5.20
N GLY A 53 5.72 -1.24 -4.43
CA GLY A 53 7.15 -0.98 -4.53
C GLY A 53 7.81 -1.62 -5.77
N LEU A 54 7.24 -2.71 -6.27
CA LEU A 54 7.80 -3.44 -7.41
C LEU A 54 7.33 -2.90 -8.77
N LEU A 55 6.13 -2.34 -8.87
CA LEU A 55 5.53 -1.88 -10.12
C LEU A 55 6.38 -0.86 -10.88
N PHE A 56 7.28 -0.16 -10.20
CA PHE A 56 8.11 0.89 -10.77
C PHE A 56 9.58 0.50 -10.97
N ASN A 57 10.00 -0.62 -10.41
CA ASN A 57 11.36 -1.16 -10.61
C ASN A 57 11.50 -1.98 -11.91
N THR A 58 10.43 -2.19 -12.66
CA THR A 58 10.41 -2.97 -13.90
C THR A 58 10.78 -2.17 -15.15
N TYR A 59 10.91 -0.85 -15.03
CA TYR A 59 11.27 0.02 -16.14
C TYR A 59 12.79 0.18 -16.20
N GLY A 60 13.42 -0.47 -17.13
CA GLY A 60 14.86 -0.71 -17.24
C GLY A 60 15.79 0.52 -17.27
N THR A 61 15.29 1.76 -17.23
CA THR A 61 16.09 2.97 -17.15
C THR A 61 15.54 3.94 -16.11
N ARG A 62 16.46 4.69 -15.44
CA ARG A 62 16.09 5.76 -14.50
C ARG A 62 15.17 6.80 -15.13
N GLU A 63 15.41 7.15 -16.38
CA GLU A 63 14.60 8.12 -17.12
C GLU A 63 13.18 7.60 -17.40
N GLY A 64 13.04 6.35 -17.80
CA GLY A 64 11.75 5.69 -17.99
C GLY A 64 10.96 5.59 -16.69
N LEU A 65 11.61 5.24 -15.60
CA LEU A 65 11.04 5.22 -14.26
C LEU A 65 10.55 6.61 -13.83
N TYR A 66 11.38 7.62 -14.00
CA TYR A 66 11.01 9.00 -13.67
C TYR A 66 9.77 9.45 -14.45
N ARG A 67 9.74 9.24 -15.75
CA ARG A 67 8.62 9.62 -16.62
C ARG A 67 7.30 8.94 -16.22
N THR A 68 7.36 7.67 -15.92
CA THR A 68 6.17 6.90 -15.52
C THR A 68 5.65 7.39 -14.17
N ARG A 69 6.53 7.58 -13.20
CA ARG A 69 6.17 8.12 -11.89
C ARG A 69 5.66 9.56 -11.99
N GLN A 70 6.27 10.39 -12.86
CA GLN A 70 5.84 11.77 -13.08
C GLN A 70 4.40 11.86 -13.59
N ASN A 71 4.01 11.02 -14.54
CA ASN A 71 2.66 10.98 -15.06
C ASN A 71 1.62 10.62 -13.98
N PHE A 72 1.94 9.64 -13.18
CA PHE A 72 1.11 9.25 -12.05
C PHE A 72 1.00 10.37 -11.01
N PHE A 73 2.13 10.99 -10.68
CA PHE A 73 2.19 12.07 -9.70
C PHE A 73 1.51 13.35 -10.15
N ASN A 74 1.49 13.65 -11.42
CA ASN A 74 0.73 14.80 -11.93
C ASN A 74 -0.76 14.70 -11.59
N TYR A 75 -1.34 13.50 -11.73
CA TYR A 75 -2.70 13.23 -11.28
C TYR A 75 -2.88 13.43 -9.77
N ILE A 76 -1.95 12.93 -8.98
CA ILE A 76 -1.96 12.98 -7.53
C ILE A 76 -1.78 14.40 -7.01
N LEU A 77 -0.84 15.15 -7.57
CA LEU A 77 -0.61 16.54 -7.20
C LEU A 77 -1.83 17.42 -7.50
N THR A 78 -2.63 17.06 -8.50
CA THR A 78 -3.90 17.73 -8.77
C THR A 78 -4.91 17.48 -7.65
N LYS A 79 -4.94 16.28 -7.10
CA LYS A 79 -5.83 15.89 -6.00
C LYS A 79 -5.37 16.43 -4.65
N TYR A 80 -4.07 16.59 -4.45
CA TYR A 80 -3.45 17.02 -3.20
C TYR A 80 -2.57 18.26 -3.42
N PRO A 81 -3.16 19.47 -3.51
CA PRO A 81 -2.46 20.70 -3.90
C PRO A 81 -1.29 21.09 -3.00
N LYS A 82 -1.37 20.81 -1.69
CA LYS A 82 -0.30 21.12 -0.74
C LYS A 82 1.02 20.41 -1.05
N HIS A 83 0.97 19.25 -1.70
CA HIS A 83 2.17 18.54 -2.11
C HIS A 83 2.85 19.14 -3.33
N GLN A 84 2.15 19.98 -4.12
CA GLN A 84 2.73 20.60 -5.31
C GLN A 84 3.90 21.50 -4.97
N GLU A 85 3.76 22.33 -3.93
CA GLU A 85 4.82 23.25 -3.51
C GLU A 85 6.06 22.51 -3.02
N VAL A 86 5.84 21.49 -2.17
CA VAL A 86 6.94 20.65 -1.69
C VAL A 86 7.63 19.95 -2.87
N TYR A 87 6.86 19.30 -3.72
CA TYR A 87 7.38 18.59 -4.88
C TYR A 87 8.16 19.49 -5.85
N ALA A 88 7.66 20.69 -6.12
CA ALA A 88 8.31 21.65 -7.01
C ALA A 88 9.66 22.14 -6.49
N SER A 89 9.86 22.14 -5.17
CA SER A 89 11.12 22.55 -4.54
C SER A 89 12.24 21.48 -4.57
N LEU A 90 11.89 20.24 -4.91
CA LEU A 90 12.79 19.10 -4.87
C LEU A 90 13.64 19.00 -6.16
N ASN A 91 14.88 18.49 -6.03
CA ASN A 91 15.67 18.06 -7.19
C ASN A 91 15.16 16.73 -7.75
N ASP A 92 15.72 16.26 -8.87
CA ASP A 92 15.24 15.05 -9.56
C ASP A 92 15.35 13.78 -8.71
N ASP A 93 16.41 13.63 -7.91
CA ASP A 93 16.58 12.49 -7.00
C ASP A 93 15.58 12.52 -5.85
N GLU A 94 15.38 13.68 -5.26
CA GLU A 94 14.41 13.91 -4.20
C GLU A 94 12.98 13.70 -4.71
N LYS A 95 12.68 14.11 -5.95
CA LYS A 95 11.39 13.84 -6.59
C LYS A 95 11.11 12.35 -6.74
N LEU A 96 12.10 11.56 -7.14
CA LEU A 96 11.95 10.09 -7.22
C LEU A 96 11.67 9.49 -5.83
N SER A 97 12.35 9.94 -4.81
CA SER A 97 12.14 9.48 -3.43
C SER A 97 10.77 9.88 -2.90
N PHE A 98 10.35 11.10 -3.17
CA PHE A 98 9.01 11.59 -2.83
C PHE A 98 7.92 10.75 -3.52
N MET A 99 8.08 10.49 -4.80
CA MET A 99 7.15 9.64 -5.56
C MET A 99 7.10 8.23 -4.99
N ALA A 100 8.24 7.61 -4.65
CA ALA A 100 8.29 6.27 -4.07
C ALA A 100 7.52 6.19 -2.75
N ALA A 101 7.70 7.18 -1.88
CA ALA A 101 7.02 7.25 -0.59
C ALA A 101 5.51 7.38 -0.73
N TRP A 102 5.06 8.30 -1.57
CA TRP A 102 3.64 8.61 -1.74
C TRP A 102 2.88 7.61 -2.57
N GLN A 103 3.51 7.03 -3.56
CA GLN A 103 2.87 6.07 -4.45
C GLN A 103 2.35 4.85 -3.70
N ALA A 104 3.14 4.30 -2.78
CA ALA A 104 2.72 3.17 -1.97
C ALA A 104 1.51 3.52 -1.11
N ASP A 105 1.53 4.70 -0.48
CA ASP A 105 0.42 5.21 0.32
C ASP A 105 -0.86 5.33 -0.50
N LEU A 106 -0.76 5.94 -1.67
CA LEU A 106 -1.90 6.19 -2.55
C LEU A 106 -2.45 4.91 -3.20
N PHE A 107 -1.58 3.98 -3.55
CA PHE A 107 -2.01 2.68 -4.03
C PHE A 107 -2.86 1.95 -2.98
N MET A 108 -2.40 1.94 -1.74
CA MET A 108 -3.13 1.31 -0.66
C MET A 108 -4.43 2.05 -0.30
N ARG A 109 -4.41 3.39 -0.26
CA ARG A 109 -5.59 4.19 0.11
C ARG A 109 -6.61 4.32 -1.00
N ASP A 110 -6.18 4.84 -2.15
CA ASP A 110 -7.11 5.26 -3.20
C ASP A 110 -7.47 4.13 -4.16
N GLN A 111 -6.57 3.18 -4.39
CA GLN A 111 -6.86 2.05 -5.28
C GLN A 111 -7.39 0.83 -4.54
N LEU A 112 -6.79 0.43 -3.42
CA LEU A 112 -7.23 -0.76 -2.69
C LEU A 112 -8.33 -0.43 -1.68
N LEU A 113 -8.03 0.35 -0.67
CA LEU A 113 -8.92 0.58 0.48
C LEU A 113 -10.25 1.22 0.06
N ALA A 114 -10.22 2.28 -0.73
CA ALA A 114 -11.43 2.96 -1.17
C ALA A 114 -12.37 2.03 -1.98
N GLY A 115 -11.80 1.21 -2.87
CA GLY A 115 -12.54 0.21 -3.62
C GLY A 115 -13.17 -0.86 -2.73
N TYR A 116 -12.40 -1.40 -1.79
CA TYR A 116 -12.90 -2.44 -0.87
C TYR A 116 -13.96 -1.92 0.09
N ILE A 117 -13.90 -0.68 0.53
CA ILE A 117 -14.94 -0.04 1.35
C ILE A 117 -16.26 0.02 0.57
N THR A 118 -16.21 0.41 -0.70
CA THR A 118 -17.39 0.44 -1.58
C THR A 118 -17.96 -0.96 -1.79
N GLU A 119 -17.13 -1.95 -2.08
CA GLU A 119 -17.53 -3.35 -2.27
C GLU A 119 -18.13 -3.94 -0.98
N LEU A 120 -17.55 -3.62 0.18
CA LEU A 120 -18.11 -4.05 1.46
C LEU A 120 -19.52 -3.50 1.68
N ALA A 121 -19.73 -2.21 1.43
CA ALA A 121 -21.05 -1.58 1.58
C ALA A 121 -22.11 -2.24 0.66
N GLN A 122 -21.73 -2.57 -0.56
CA GLN A 122 -22.59 -3.27 -1.52
C GLN A 122 -22.92 -4.71 -1.06
N ALA A 123 -21.92 -5.44 -0.57
CA ALA A 123 -22.09 -6.79 -0.05
C ALA A 123 -23.01 -6.82 1.18
N GLU A 124 -22.82 -5.89 2.11
CA GLU A 124 -23.68 -5.75 3.30
C GLU A 124 -25.13 -5.42 2.92
N ALA A 125 -25.35 -4.48 1.99
CA ALA A 125 -26.67 -4.10 1.50
C ALA A 125 -27.38 -5.27 0.78
N ALA A 126 -26.63 -6.12 0.09
CA ALA A 126 -27.17 -7.31 -0.60
C ALA A 126 -27.36 -8.53 0.31
N GLY A 127 -26.92 -8.48 1.57
CA GLY A 127 -26.93 -9.64 2.46
C GLY A 127 -25.95 -10.74 2.05
N ASP A 128 -24.90 -10.41 1.28
CA ASP A 128 -23.90 -11.34 0.80
C ASP A 128 -22.85 -11.61 1.90
N ALA A 129 -23.11 -12.64 2.71
CA ALA A 129 -22.27 -12.99 3.85
C ALA A 129 -20.84 -13.37 3.44
N LYS A 130 -20.66 -14.03 2.30
CA LYS A 130 -19.35 -14.44 1.80
C LYS A 130 -18.48 -13.24 1.46
N ASN A 131 -18.97 -12.34 0.62
CA ASN A 131 -18.24 -11.16 0.21
C ASN A 131 -18.05 -10.17 1.37
N THR A 132 -19.03 -10.02 2.24
CA THR A 132 -18.91 -9.24 3.48
C THR A 132 -17.72 -9.73 4.32
N PHE A 133 -17.60 -11.02 4.54
CA PHE A 133 -16.48 -11.62 5.27
C PHE A 133 -15.14 -11.34 4.58
N GLU A 134 -15.05 -11.58 3.28
CA GLU A 134 -13.80 -11.39 2.52
C GLU A 134 -13.35 -9.93 2.49
N PHE A 135 -14.25 -8.98 2.22
CA PHE A 135 -13.88 -7.56 2.16
C PHE A 135 -13.53 -6.97 3.52
N ARG A 136 -14.14 -7.43 4.62
CA ARG A 136 -13.71 -7.01 5.96
C ARG A 136 -12.27 -7.40 6.25
N ILE A 137 -11.87 -8.60 5.86
CA ILE A 137 -10.48 -9.06 6.04
C ILE A 137 -9.52 -8.25 5.14
N LYS A 138 -9.87 -8.04 3.89
CA LYS A 138 -9.07 -7.24 2.95
C LYS A 138 -8.85 -5.81 3.47
N ILE A 139 -9.91 -5.15 3.93
CA ILE A 139 -9.84 -3.81 4.51
C ILE A 139 -8.93 -3.79 5.75
N GLY A 140 -9.08 -4.75 6.64
CA GLY A 140 -8.27 -4.86 7.84
C GLY A 140 -6.78 -5.02 7.53
N ALA A 141 -6.43 -5.88 6.57
CA ALA A 141 -5.06 -6.10 6.15
C ALA A 141 -4.43 -4.86 5.50
N VAL A 142 -5.16 -4.19 4.61
CA VAL A 142 -4.67 -2.96 3.95
C VAL A 142 -4.48 -1.83 4.97
N ARG A 143 -5.42 -1.64 5.90
CA ARG A 143 -5.28 -0.64 6.97
C ARG A 143 -4.08 -0.90 7.86
N GLU A 144 -3.82 -2.15 8.20
CA GLU A 144 -2.64 -2.52 8.97
C GLU A 144 -1.36 -2.20 8.21
N MET A 145 -1.31 -2.54 6.93
CA MET A 145 -0.13 -2.26 6.10
C MET A 145 0.09 -0.76 5.92
N LEU A 146 -0.96 0.03 5.77
CA LEU A 146 -0.89 1.49 5.76
C LEU A 146 -0.30 2.04 7.05
N SER A 147 -0.76 1.57 8.20
CA SER A 147 -0.23 1.97 9.51
C SER A 147 1.25 1.64 9.67
N ILE A 148 1.67 0.44 9.26
CA ILE A 148 3.07 0.01 9.28
C ILE A 148 3.92 0.91 8.35
N TRP A 149 3.43 1.21 7.16
CA TRP A 149 4.10 2.08 6.19
C TRP A 149 4.25 3.51 6.69
N GLU A 150 3.20 4.08 7.28
CA GLU A 150 3.25 5.40 7.90
C GLU A 150 4.26 5.48 9.03
N ASN A 151 4.26 4.49 9.92
CA ASN A 151 5.20 4.44 11.04
C ASN A 151 6.65 4.36 10.53
N TRP A 152 6.91 3.51 9.56
CA TRP A 152 8.23 3.41 8.95
C TRP A 152 8.68 4.74 8.34
N ARG A 153 7.80 5.44 7.63
CA ARG A 153 8.12 6.76 7.05
C ARG A 153 8.44 7.80 8.12
N LYS A 154 7.66 7.86 9.18
CA LYS A 154 7.91 8.76 10.32
C LYS A 154 9.25 8.46 10.99
N GLU A 155 9.54 7.21 11.27
CA GLU A 155 10.78 6.78 11.91
C GLU A 155 12.03 7.06 11.07
N ASN A 156 11.90 7.04 9.76
CA ASN A 156 13.00 7.28 8.82
C ASN A 156 13.04 8.69 8.23
N GLY A 157 12.19 9.61 8.72
CA GLY A 157 12.15 10.99 8.25
C GLY A 157 11.72 11.15 6.78
N VAL A 158 10.96 10.17 6.28
CA VAL A 158 10.40 10.20 4.93
C VAL A 158 9.06 10.91 4.96
N TYR A 159 8.85 11.85 4.12
CA TYR A 159 7.75 12.82 4.00
C TYR A 159 6.43 12.51 4.74
N PRO A 160 5.70 13.53 5.22
CA PRO A 160 4.49 13.36 6.00
C PRO A 160 3.41 12.59 5.25
N THR A 161 2.42 12.06 5.98
CA THR A 161 1.31 11.31 5.41
C THR A 161 0.26 12.22 4.78
N LEU A 162 -0.52 11.70 3.81
CA LEU A 162 -1.66 12.42 3.24
C LEU A 162 -2.75 12.73 4.28
N MET A 163 -2.81 11.96 5.36
CA MET A 163 -3.78 12.15 6.44
C MET A 163 -3.50 13.42 7.26
N GLU A 164 -2.26 13.88 7.31
CA GLU A 164 -1.89 15.10 8.04
C GLU A 164 -2.40 16.37 7.34
N GLU A 165 -2.92 16.24 6.13
CA GLU A 165 -3.49 17.33 5.34
C GLU A 165 -5.02 17.43 5.43
N ALA A 166 -5.63 16.41 5.93
CA ALA A 166 -7.07 16.40 6.14
C ALA A 166 -7.43 17.12 7.43
#